data_925418785b201dad2d3a040af43913a0
#
_entry.id   925418785b201dad2d3a040af43913a0
#
_cell.length_a   1.000
_cell.length_b   1.000
_cell.length_c   1.000
_cell.angle_alpha   90.00
_cell.angle_beta   90.00
_cell.angle_gamma   90.00
#
_symmetry.space_group_name_H-M   'P 1'
#
loop_
_entity.id
_entity.type
_entity.pdbx_description
1 polymer ?
#
loop_
_entity_poly.entity_id
_entity_poly.type
_entity_poly.pdbx_seq_one_letter_code
_entity_poly.pdbx_strand_id
1 'polypeptide(L)'
;MITDRQLKQLWKDFFTKHGFVQIQNSSVIPENDPTVLFTTAGMHPLVPYLLGEKHPYGNRLFNTQRCIRTGDIDDVGDYNHNTFFEMLGNWYLGSCPKDEMIKLSYEFLTSKDYLGIDPNKLSVTVFEGDETAPRDDLAAKTWEECGISKDHIFYNGKEDNWWGLGSGIGPCGPDSEMYYDSGKEKCSPECRPGCHCGKYNEIWNDVFMQYRVDEVGAKAKLLDNPNIDTGMGVERTICVLNGVKSSYDVGIFKEVIDFMDSKAEIKNSDDTVKSYRILADHLRSSIFILGDEKAIKPSNVGQGYILRRFIRRSVNHARKIGLDTKFFNDVVDLYINYYSYDYDILVKNRDSIKADLLQEVEKFNKAIDQGYKEFEKVISGIERHKQFAKEGEVVENIISGKAAFRLFDTFGFPIELTKELATERGYEVDTVGFEEANKKHQELSRSASAGAFKGGLADSSYENAKLHTATHIMLAGLRKMFGTGVEQKGSNITPERLRFDFNLDHKMTPEEIAELEAFVNAAIERKIDVVSEELPIEEATAQGAYGIFNAKPGDLVKVYTIGDVDKQICGGPHAKNTGDLHHFKITKEESSSSGIRRIKAILD
;
A
#
# COMPACT_ATOMS: atom_id res chain seq x y z
N MET A 1 -4.59 -13.24 31.18
CA MET A 1 -4.11 -12.48 30.04
C MET A 1 -5.30 -11.87 29.31
N ILE A 2 -5.24 -10.59 29.00
CA ILE A 2 -6.28 -9.89 28.22
C ILE A 2 -6.07 -10.17 26.72
N THR A 3 -7.16 -10.41 26.00
CA THR A 3 -7.14 -10.58 24.54
C THR A 3 -7.46 -9.26 23.84
N ASP A 4 -7.13 -9.15 22.54
CA ASP A 4 -7.52 -8.01 21.70
C ASP A 4 -9.03 -7.81 21.67
N ARG A 5 -9.83 -8.91 21.59
CA ARG A 5 -11.29 -8.84 21.67
C ARG A 5 -11.80 -8.28 22.98
N GLN A 6 -11.19 -8.66 24.09
CA GLN A 6 -11.55 -8.12 25.41
C GLN A 6 -11.21 -6.63 25.51
N LEU A 7 -10.03 -6.22 25.00
CA LEU A 7 -9.66 -4.80 24.97
C LEU A 7 -10.63 -3.99 24.10
N LYS A 8 -10.94 -4.47 22.88
CA LYS A 8 -11.91 -3.83 21.98
C LYS A 8 -13.31 -3.73 22.61
N GLN A 9 -13.75 -4.74 23.37
CA GLN A 9 -15.03 -4.71 24.08
C GLN A 9 -15.02 -3.68 25.22
N LEU A 10 -13.97 -3.64 26.04
CA LEU A 10 -13.82 -2.62 27.10
C LEU A 10 -13.83 -1.21 26.52
N TRP A 11 -13.15 -0.98 25.39
CA TRP A 11 -13.17 0.29 24.66
C TRP A 11 -14.58 0.67 24.24
N LYS A 12 -15.29 -0.24 23.61
CA LYS A 12 -16.67 -0.04 23.18
C LYS A 12 -17.59 0.31 24.34
N ASP A 13 -17.52 -0.44 25.44
CA ASP A 13 -18.37 -0.25 26.61
C ASP A 13 -18.08 1.10 27.26
N PHE A 14 -16.79 1.47 27.38
CA PHE A 14 -16.36 2.74 27.95
C PHE A 14 -16.87 3.93 27.16
N PHE A 15 -16.57 4.01 25.87
CA PHE A 15 -16.95 5.17 25.07
C PHE A 15 -18.47 5.26 24.83
N THR A 16 -19.16 4.12 24.73
CA THR A 16 -20.64 4.13 24.68
C THR A 16 -21.23 4.70 25.96
N LYS A 17 -20.72 4.32 27.13
CA LYS A 17 -21.14 4.84 28.45
C LYS A 17 -20.95 6.36 28.55
N HIS A 18 -19.88 6.89 27.92
CA HIS A 18 -19.57 8.33 27.87
C HIS A 18 -20.23 9.09 26.72
N GLY A 19 -21.20 8.47 26.03
CA GLY A 19 -22.04 9.14 25.03
C GLY A 19 -21.40 9.29 23.65
N PHE A 20 -20.37 8.52 23.34
CA PHE A 20 -19.80 8.43 21.99
C PHE A 20 -20.56 7.38 21.16
N VAL A 21 -20.63 7.62 19.86
CA VAL A 21 -21.29 6.74 18.89
C VAL A 21 -20.23 5.92 18.15
N GLN A 22 -20.44 4.60 18.12
CA GLN A 22 -19.57 3.72 17.36
C GLN A 22 -19.81 3.91 15.86
N ILE A 23 -18.74 4.15 15.10
CA ILE A 23 -18.76 4.16 13.64
C ILE A 23 -18.08 2.91 13.07
N GLN A 24 -18.39 2.58 11.83
CA GLN A 24 -17.74 1.47 11.14
C GLN A 24 -16.27 1.80 10.83
N ASN A 25 -15.43 0.78 10.83
CA ASN A 25 -14.08 0.95 10.34
C ASN A 25 -14.08 1.07 8.80
N SER A 26 -13.13 1.82 8.29
CA SER A 26 -12.96 2.04 6.86
C SER A 26 -11.95 1.07 6.25
N SER A 27 -11.95 1.01 4.92
CA SER A 27 -10.97 0.28 4.12
C SER A 27 -9.53 0.69 4.49
N VAL A 28 -8.60 -0.27 4.42
CA VAL A 28 -7.16 0.03 4.51
C VAL A 28 -6.65 0.78 3.27
N ILE A 29 -7.46 0.83 2.21
CA ILE A 29 -7.19 1.59 0.97
C ILE A 29 -7.95 2.92 1.04
N PRO A 30 -7.26 4.08 1.14
CA PRO A 30 -7.89 5.38 1.27
C PRO A 30 -8.82 5.70 0.09
N GLU A 31 -9.94 6.39 0.36
CA GLU A 31 -10.90 6.72 -0.70
C GLU A 31 -10.55 8.00 -1.45
N ASN A 32 -10.21 9.04 -0.75
CA ASN A 32 -10.10 10.39 -1.31
C ASN A 32 -8.79 11.08 -0.93
N ASP A 33 -7.79 10.34 -0.50
CA ASP A 33 -6.50 10.88 -0.12
C ASP A 33 -5.38 10.29 -0.98
N PRO A 34 -4.93 10.99 -2.03
CA PRO A 34 -3.82 10.55 -2.87
C PRO A 34 -2.45 10.73 -2.21
N THR A 35 -2.39 11.32 -1.02
CA THR A 35 -1.13 11.63 -0.32
C THR A 35 -0.59 10.43 0.45
N VAL A 36 -1.43 9.46 0.77
CA VAL A 36 -1.06 8.22 1.47
C VAL A 36 -1.45 6.99 0.66
N LEU A 37 -0.62 5.96 0.72
CA LEU A 37 -0.90 4.69 0.03
C LEU A 37 -1.93 3.85 0.78
N PHE A 38 -1.95 3.92 2.10
CA PHE A 38 -2.83 3.15 2.98
C PHE A 38 -3.38 4.04 4.10
N THR A 39 -4.47 3.62 4.71
CA THR A 39 -5.00 4.23 5.92
C THR A 39 -4.02 3.97 7.08
N THR A 40 -3.31 5.00 7.55
CA THR A 40 -2.25 4.89 8.55
C THR A 40 -2.70 5.25 9.96
N ALA A 41 -3.91 5.84 10.11
CA ALA A 41 -4.49 6.23 11.40
C ALA A 41 -6.03 6.25 11.31
N GLY A 42 -6.69 6.18 12.46
CA GLY A 42 -8.16 6.18 12.53
C GLY A 42 -8.82 7.44 12.00
N MET A 43 -8.12 8.56 12.03
CA MET A 43 -8.65 9.85 11.58
C MET A 43 -8.65 10.04 10.05
N HIS A 44 -7.88 9.28 9.26
CA HIS A 44 -7.80 9.48 7.81
C HIS A 44 -9.17 9.49 7.12
N PRO A 45 -10.08 8.54 7.40
CA PRO A 45 -11.43 8.58 6.83
C PRO A 45 -12.28 9.77 7.30
N LEU A 46 -11.87 10.43 8.38
CA LEU A 46 -12.60 11.52 9.02
C LEU A 46 -12.08 12.92 8.64
N VAL A 47 -11.06 13.02 7.79
CA VAL A 47 -10.46 14.32 7.38
C VAL A 47 -11.50 15.35 6.93
N PRO A 48 -12.52 15.05 6.11
CA PRO A 48 -13.54 16.03 5.76
C PRO A 48 -14.29 16.60 6.98
N TYR A 49 -14.58 15.76 7.97
CA TYR A 49 -15.28 16.13 9.18
C TYR A 49 -14.39 16.93 10.15
N LEU A 50 -13.10 16.61 10.21
CA LEU A 50 -12.11 17.39 10.94
C LEU A 50 -11.87 18.77 10.33
N LEU A 51 -12.18 18.94 9.04
CA LEU A 51 -12.15 20.22 8.33
C LEU A 51 -13.49 20.98 8.36
N GLY A 52 -14.51 20.46 9.06
CA GLY A 52 -15.74 21.19 9.38
C GLY A 52 -17.02 20.63 8.74
N GLU A 53 -16.97 19.56 7.97
CA GLU A 53 -18.18 18.86 7.55
C GLU A 53 -18.89 18.21 8.75
N LYS A 54 -20.22 18.06 8.65
CA LYS A 54 -21.01 17.43 9.70
C LYS A 54 -21.06 15.92 9.50
N HIS A 55 -20.59 15.16 10.48
CA HIS A 55 -20.69 13.71 10.45
C HIS A 55 -22.13 13.25 10.76
N PRO A 56 -22.72 12.28 10.02
CA PRO A 56 -24.11 11.85 10.17
C PRO A 56 -24.45 11.27 11.55
N TYR A 57 -23.47 10.72 12.27
CA TYR A 57 -23.64 10.12 13.60
C TYR A 57 -23.29 11.09 14.74
N GLY A 58 -23.10 12.39 14.46
CA GLY A 58 -22.82 13.39 15.49
C GLY A 58 -21.33 13.72 15.60
N ASN A 59 -20.94 14.30 16.74
CA ASN A 59 -19.63 14.89 16.94
C ASN A 59 -18.76 14.17 18.01
N ARG A 60 -19.26 13.12 18.64
CA ARG A 60 -18.52 12.25 19.56
C ARG A 60 -18.52 10.83 19.00
N LEU A 61 -17.41 10.41 18.45
CA LEU A 61 -17.33 9.17 17.69
C LEU A 61 -16.20 8.28 18.23
N PHE A 62 -16.33 6.97 18.02
CA PHE A 62 -15.24 6.02 18.26
C PHE A 62 -15.32 4.83 17.32
N ASN A 63 -14.19 4.17 17.08
CA ASN A 63 -14.16 2.88 16.42
C ASN A 63 -12.88 2.07 16.73
N THR A 64 -12.75 0.94 16.05
CA THR A 64 -11.49 0.20 15.84
C THR A 64 -11.17 0.27 14.37
N GLN A 65 -10.07 0.91 13.98
CA GLN A 65 -9.67 1.10 12.59
C GLN A 65 -8.51 0.20 12.21
N ARG A 66 -8.63 -0.47 11.07
CA ARG A 66 -7.54 -1.21 10.41
C ARG A 66 -6.56 -0.21 9.83
N CYS A 67 -5.28 -0.31 10.20
CA CYS A 67 -4.24 0.60 9.75
C CYS A 67 -3.06 -0.16 9.13
N ILE A 68 -2.42 0.44 8.13
CA ILE A 68 -1.18 -0.06 7.54
C ILE A 68 -0.17 1.07 7.47
N ARG A 69 0.98 0.89 8.14
CA ARG A 69 2.15 1.78 8.07
C ARG A 69 3.27 1.10 7.30
N THR A 70 3.77 1.78 6.28
CA THR A 70 4.80 1.25 5.38
C THR A 70 6.17 1.87 5.60
N GLY A 71 6.28 2.93 6.40
CA GLY A 71 7.54 3.55 6.78
C GLY A 71 8.45 2.57 7.54
N ASP A 72 7.86 1.76 8.39
CA ASP A 72 8.56 0.90 9.35
C ASP A 72 8.84 -0.52 8.81
N ILE A 73 8.62 -0.76 7.50
CA ILE A 73 8.77 -2.12 6.90
C ILE A 73 10.15 -2.72 7.18
N ASP A 74 11.20 -1.90 7.15
CA ASP A 74 12.58 -2.37 7.33
C ASP A 74 12.90 -2.68 8.80
N ASP A 75 12.17 -2.06 9.73
CA ASP A 75 12.29 -2.28 11.18
C ASP A 75 11.50 -3.51 11.66
N VAL A 76 10.51 -3.95 10.87
CA VAL A 76 9.76 -5.19 11.17
C VAL A 76 10.68 -6.38 11.31
N GLY A 77 10.47 -7.11 12.40
CA GLY A 77 11.32 -8.20 12.86
C GLY A 77 11.96 -7.90 14.22
N ASP A 78 11.94 -6.65 14.66
CA ASP A 78 12.22 -6.28 16.03
C ASP A 78 11.08 -6.73 16.98
N TYR A 79 11.05 -6.22 18.21
CA TYR A 79 10.05 -6.62 19.21
C TYR A 79 8.73 -5.84 19.13
N ASN A 80 8.65 -4.74 18.39
CA ASN A 80 7.57 -3.76 18.52
C ASN A 80 6.93 -3.29 17.20
N HIS A 81 7.66 -3.24 16.07
CA HIS A 81 7.13 -2.73 14.81
C HIS A 81 6.22 -3.73 14.10
N ASN A 82 5.05 -3.24 13.68
CA ASN A 82 4.08 -3.96 12.89
C ASN A 82 3.65 -3.12 11.69
N THR A 83 3.51 -3.72 10.49
CA THR A 83 3.02 -3.00 9.31
C THR A 83 1.50 -2.90 9.30
N PHE A 84 0.78 -3.95 9.68
CA PHE A 84 -0.65 -3.88 9.97
C PHE A 84 -0.87 -3.84 11.48
N PHE A 85 -1.79 -3.00 11.93
CA PHE A 85 -2.25 -2.97 13.32
C PHE A 85 -3.68 -2.46 13.41
N GLU A 86 -4.34 -2.74 14.52
CA GLU A 86 -5.64 -2.18 14.85
C GLU A 86 -5.46 -0.97 15.77
N MET A 87 -6.08 0.16 15.39
CA MET A 87 -6.09 1.38 16.19
C MET A 87 -7.47 1.61 16.79
N LEU A 88 -7.54 1.68 18.10
CA LEU A 88 -8.72 2.18 18.81
C LEU A 88 -8.68 3.70 18.77
N GLY A 89 -9.70 4.32 18.18
CA GLY A 89 -9.78 5.76 18.02
C GLY A 89 -11.08 6.33 18.59
N ASN A 90 -10.98 7.54 19.16
CA ASN A 90 -12.16 8.34 19.47
C ASN A 90 -11.95 9.79 19.09
N TRP A 91 -13.04 10.48 18.81
CA TRP A 91 -13.03 11.82 18.24
C TRP A 91 -14.03 12.75 18.87
N TYR A 92 -13.61 14.00 19.08
CA TYR A 92 -14.49 15.14 19.23
C TYR A 92 -14.41 15.98 17.95
N LEU A 93 -15.50 16.13 17.21
CA LEU A 93 -15.56 16.93 16.00
C LEU A 93 -16.12 18.32 16.30
N GLY A 94 -15.40 19.37 15.91
CA GLY A 94 -15.82 20.75 16.13
C GLY A 94 -15.72 21.25 17.57
N SER A 95 -15.03 20.52 18.43
CA SER A 95 -14.71 20.93 19.81
C SER A 95 -13.43 20.24 20.31
N CYS A 96 -12.71 20.89 21.22
CA CYS A 96 -11.48 20.37 21.78
C CYS A 96 -11.45 20.50 23.32
N PRO A 97 -12.29 19.73 24.04
CA PRO A 97 -12.31 19.73 25.51
C PRO A 97 -11.15 18.88 26.06
N LYS A 98 -9.93 19.44 26.03
CA LYS A 98 -8.69 18.74 26.44
C LYS A 98 -8.77 18.12 27.83
N ASP A 99 -9.29 18.89 28.78
CA ASP A 99 -9.40 18.44 30.17
C ASP A 99 -10.41 17.29 30.33
N GLU A 100 -11.50 17.28 29.57
CA GLU A 100 -12.45 16.16 29.55
C GLU A 100 -11.78 14.92 28.94
N MET A 101 -11.09 15.06 27.80
CA MET A 101 -10.45 13.92 27.12
C MET A 101 -9.36 13.29 28.01
N ILE A 102 -8.48 14.10 28.58
CA ILE A 102 -7.42 13.63 29.48
C ILE A 102 -8.00 12.85 30.67
N LYS A 103 -9.11 13.33 31.27
CA LYS A 103 -9.78 12.64 32.36
C LYS A 103 -10.36 11.29 31.90
N LEU A 104 -10.93 11.23 30.68
CA LEU A 104 -11.41 9.96 30.10
C LEU A 104 -10.24 9.00 29.85
N SER A 105 -9.13 9.47 29.27
CA SER A 105 -7.94 8.66 29.04
C SER A 105 -7.38 8.11 30.34
N TYR A 106 -7.28 8.95 31.37
CA TYR A 106 -6.85 8.51 32.70
C TYR A 106 -7.79 7.47 33.32
N GLU A 107 -9.12 7.71 33.27
CA GLU A 107 -10.11 6.77 33.77
C GLU A 107 -10.00 5.41 33.07
N PHE A 108 -9.95 5.39 31.73
CA PHE A 108 -9.84 4.16 30.96
C PHE A 108 -8.57 3.38 31.30
N LEU A 109 -7.44 4.07 31.42
CA LEU A 109 -6.15 3.43 31.72
C LEU A 109 -6.08 2.89 33.14
N THR A 110 -6.59 3.63 34.14
CA THR A 110 -6.28 3.35 35.56
C THR A 110 -7.42 2.68 36.33
N SER A 111 -8.67 2.85 35.88
CA SER A 111 -9.81 2.20 36.58
C SER A 111 -9.75 0.69 36.48
N LYS A 112 -10.02 0.01 37.61
CA LYS A 112 -10.10 -1.45 37.71
C LYS A 112 -11.24 -2.06 36.88
N ASP A 113 -12.23 -1.25 36.53
CA ASP A 113 -13.34 -1.68 35.66
C ASP A 113 -12.90 -1.78 34.20
N TYR A 114 -11.73 -1.19 33.83
CA TYR A 114 -11.17 -1.18 32.49
C TYR A 114 -9.76 -1.77 32.49
N LEU A 115 -8.70 -0.96 32.22
CA LEU A 115 -7.35 -1.52 32.08
C LEU A 115 -6.61 -1.72 33.40
N GLY A 116 -6.94 -0.97 34.45
CA GLY A 116 -6.42 -1.15 35.81
C GLY A 116 -4.91 -0.95 35.93
N ILE A 117 -4.32 -0.12 35.08
CA ILE A 117 -2.89 0.19 35.09
C ILE A 117 -2.57 1.01 36.35
N ASP A 118 -1.52 0.64 37.06
CA ASP A 118 -1.00 1.43 38.19
C ASP A 118 -0.53 2.81 37.70
N PRO A 119 -1.09 3.93 38.20
CA PRO A 119 -0.69 5.26 37.81
C PRO A 119 0.83 5.53 37.96
N ASN A 120 1.51 4.86 38.90
CA ASN A 120 2.97 4.99 39.07
C ASN A 120 3.77 4.37 37.92
N LYS A 121 3.13 3.57 37.08
CA LYS A 121 3.73 3.02 35.83
C LYS A 121 3.40 3.83 34.61
N LEU A 122 2.59 4.88 34.73
CA LEU A 122 2.28 5.78 33.64
C LEU A 122 3.21 6.99 33.65
N SER A 123 3.68 7.36 32.48
CA SER A 123 4.31 8.65 32.23
C SER A 123 3.59 9.27 31.02
N VAL A 124 3.47 10.59 31.03
CA VAL A 124 2.80 11.31 29.96
C VAL A 124 3.71 12.40 29.40
N THR A 125 3.52 12.69 28.12
CA THR A 125 4.19 13.82 27.48
C THR A 125 3.18 14.89 27.10
N VAL A 126 3.62 16.13 27.04
CA VAL A 126 2.85 17.28 26.60
C VAL A 126 3.75 18.22 25.78
N PHE A 127 3.16 19.00 24.90
CA PHE A 127 3.91 19.89 24.03
C PHE A 127 4.62 21.01 24.83
N GLU A 128 5.93 21.19 24.60
CA GLU A 128 6.75 22.20 25.30
C GLU A 128 6.57 23.62 24.78
N GLY A 129 5.89 23.79 23.61
CA GLY A 129 5.68 25.06 22.96
C GLY A 129 6.78 25.44 21.96
N ASP A 130 6.39 26.17 20.91
CA ASP A 130 7.27 26.79 19.92
C ASP A 130 6.62 28.08 19.38
N GLU A 131 7.14 28.61 18.25
CA GLU A 131 6.56 29.77 17.58
C GLU A 131 5.16 29.51 16.96
N THR A 132 4.75 28.24 16.84
CA THR A 132 3.46 27.85 16.26
C THR A 132 2.37 27.80 17.31
N ALA A 133 2.67 27.22 18.46
CA ALA A 133 1.72 27.02 19.55
C ALA A 133 2.38 27.17 20.93
N PRO A 134 1.66 27.70 21.92
CA PRO A 134 2.19 27.84 23.28
C PRO A 134 2.38 26.47 23.93
N ARG A 135 3.19 26.44 24.99
CA ARG A 135 3.34 25.28 25.87
C ARG A 135 1.99 24.83 26.43
N ASP A 136 1.75 23.52 26.45
CA ASP A 136 0.45 22.97 26.86
C ASP A 136 0.36 22.76 28.38
N ASP A 137 0.36 23.88 29.11
CA ASP A 137 0.22 23.89 30.57
C ASP A 137 -1.14 23.37 31.04
N LEU A 138 -2.19 23.47 30.19
CA LEU A 138 -3.51 22.95 30.52
C LEU A 138 -3.49 21.41 30.57
N ALA A 139 -2.89 20.77 29.58
CA ALA A 139 -2.76 19.32 29.55
C ALA A 139 -1.93 18.81 30.74
N ALA A 140 -0.76 19.44 31.00
CA ALA A 140 0.10 19.07 32.11
C ALA A 140 -0.62 19.18 33.47
N LYS A 141 -1.31 20.31 33.69
CA LYS A 141 -2.09 20.54 34.92
C LYS A 141 -3.22 19.50 35.07
N THR A 142 -3.92 19.17 33.99
CA THR A 142 -5.01 18.19 34.03
C THR A 142 -4.48 16.80 34.37
N TRP A 143 -3.35 16.38 33.83
CA TRP A 143 -2.70 15.13 34.21
C TRP A 143 -2.31 15.10 35.69
N GLU A 144 -1.76 16.21 36.21
CA GLU A 144 -1.46 16.31 37.66
C GLU A 144 -2.73 16.21 38.51
N GLU A 145 -3.82 16.90 38.13
CA GLU A 145 -5.12 16.83 38.80
C GLU A 145 -5.73 15.42 38.77
N CYS A 146 -5.48 14.64 37.72
CA CYS A 146 -5.88 13.23 37.63
C CYS A 146 -5.06 12.32 38.55
N GLY A 147 -3.87 12.71 38.97
CA GLY A 147 -3.02 11.93 39.88
C GLY A 147 -1.70 11.44 39.29
N ILE A 148 -1.34 11.88 38.08
CA ILE A 148 0.01 11.63 37.54
C ILE A 148 1.00 12.54 38.27
N SER A 149 2.07 11.95 38.81
CA SER A 149 3.12 12.69 39.51
C SER A 149 3.89 13.63 38.57
N LYS A 150 4.28 14.81 39.04
CA LYS A 150 4.98 15.83 38.25
C LYS A 150 6.26 15.33 37.57
N ASP A 151 6.96 14.40 38.16
CA ASP A 151 8.16 13.77 37.65
C ASP A 151 7.88 12.70 36.57
N HIS A 152 6.59 12.39 36.34
CA HIS A 152 6.08 11.55 35.26
C HIS A 152 5.39 12.35 34.14
N ILE A 153 5.43 13.69 34.20
CA ILE A 153 4.91 14.60 33.16
C ILE A 153 6.10 15.25 32.45
N PHE A 154 6.27 14.96 31.17
CA PHE A 154 7.42 15.42 30.38
C PHE A 154 6.96 16.39 29.32
N TYR A 155 7.76 17.43 29.09
CA TYR A 155 7.55 18.39 28.00
C TYR A 155 8.49 18.05 26.86
N ASN A 156 7.95 17.77 25.69
CA ASN A 156 8.70 17.44 24.50
C ASN A 156 8.38 18.39 23.35
N GLY A 157 9.34 18.53 22.45
CA GLY A 157 9.23 19.40 21.28
C GLY A 157 8.31 18.86 20.19
N LYS A 158 8.31 19.58 19.10
CA LYS A 158 7.46 19.29 17.94
C LYS A 158 7.76 17.95 17.26
N GLU A 159 8.94 17.42 17.45
CA GLU A 159 9.34 16.13 16.89
C GLU A 159 8.58 14.95 17.56
N ASP A 160 8.27 15.10 18.85
CA ASP A 160 7.61 14.05 19.65
C ASP A 160 6.13 14.37 19.94
N ASN A 161 5.79 15.66 20.23
CA ASN A 161 4.44 16.05 20.68
C ASN A 161 3.72 17.02 19.74
N TRP A 162 3.82 16.76 18.44
CA TRP A 162 3.02 17.42 17.41
C TRP A 162 2.61 16.45 16.32
N TRP A 163 1.33 16.22 16.19
CA TRP A 163 0.81 15.34 15.17
C TRP A 163 0.19 16.09 13.99
N GLY A 164 0.36 15.55 12.78
CA GLY A 164 -0.24 16.02 11.54
C GLY A 164 -0.15 14.97 10.44
N LEU A 165 -0.85 15.18 9.33
CA LEU A 165 -0.82 14.27 8.20
C LEU A 165 0.58 14.19 7.58
N GLY A 166 0.97 13.01 7.11
CA GLY A 166 2.29 12.77 6.52
C GLY A 166 2.60 13.60 5.26
N SER A 167 1.57 14.16 4.61
CA SER A 167 1.72 15.16 3.54
C SER A 167 2.18 16.52 4.03
N GLY A 168 2.11 16.80 5.32
CA GLY A 168 2.31 18.12 5.89
C GLY A 168 1.18 19.12 5.60
N ILE A 169 0.06 18.67 5.03
CA ILE A 169 -1.13 19.48 4.70
C ILE A 169 -2.32 18.88 5.42
N GLY A 170 -3.16 19.71 6.03
CA GLY A 170 -4.38 19.27 6.71
C GLY A 170 -4.42 19.63 8.19
N PRO A 171 -5.36 19.04 8.96
CA PRO A 171 -5.49 19.29 10.38
C PRO A 171 -4.26 18.75 11.14
N CYS A 172 -3.81 19.50 12.15
CA CYS A 172 -2.67 19.16 12.99
C CYS A 172 -2.79 19.85 14.35
N GLY A 173 -1.92 19.48 15.28
CA GLY A 173 -1.87 20.13 16.58
C GLY A 173 -0.94 19.45 17.57
N PRO A 174 -0.76 20.07 18.75
CA PRO A 174 -0.03 19.46 19.85
C PRO A 174 -0.77 18.22 20.33
N ASP A 175 -0.05 17.30 20.90
CA ASP A 175 -0.59 16.08 21.46
C ASP A 175 -0.07 15.79 22.88
N SER A 176 -0.67 14.79 23.51
CA SER A 176 -0.26 14.25 24.79
C SER A 176 -0.26 12.73 24.67
N GLU A 177 0.92 12.16 24.80
CA GLU A 177 1.12 10.73 24.69
C GLU A 177 1.20 10.06 26.06
N MET A 178 0.67 8.86 26.17
CA MET A 178 0.68 8.06 27.37
C MET A 178 1.61 6.85 27.22
N TYR A 179 2.57 6.76 28.12
CA TYR A 179 3.62 5.75 28.12
C TYR A 179 3.51 4.83 29.33
N TYR A 180 3.72 3.56 29.10
CA TYR A 180 3.85 2.56 30.16
C TYR A 180 5.31 2.27 30.47
N ASP A 181 5.69 2.36 31.75
CA ASP A 181 7.02 1.98 32.22
C ASP A 181 7.12 0.44 32.33
N SER A 182 7.94 -0.15 31.48
CA SER A 182 8.17 -1.60 31.44
C SER A 182 8.96 -2.15 32.65
N GLY A 183 9.48 -1.28 33.51
CA GLY A 183 10.35 -1.64 34.62
C GLY A 183 11.82 -1.87 34.22
N LYS A 184 12.20 -1.68 32.95
CA LYS A 184 13.60 -1.71 32.55
C LYS A 184 14.37 -0.54 33.19
N GLU A 185 15.68 -0.73 33.41
CA GLU A 185 16.56 0.35 33.84
C GLU A 185 16.68 1.43 32.75
N LYS A 186 16.92 2.66 33.16
CA LYS A 186 17.21 3.76 32.23
C LYS A 186 18.49 3.47 31.43
N CYS A 187 18.45 3.66 30.13
CA CYS A 187 19.63 3.47 29.27
C CYS A 187 20.68 4.60 29.40
N SER A 188 20.24 5.78 29.85
CA SER A 188 21.07 6.95 30.15
C SER A 188 20.38 7.83 31.19
N PRO A 189 21.08 8.82 31.77
CA PRO A 189 20.46 9.82 32.66
C PRO A 189 19.32 10.62 32.01
N GLU A 190 19.37 10.82 30.69
CA GLU A 190 18.40 11.56 29.88
C GLU A 190 17.24 10.65 29.40
N CYS A 191 17.25 9.36 29.76
CA CYS A 191 16.20 8.40 29.35
C CYS A 191 14.83 8.83 29.89
N ARG A 192 13.93 9.12 28.95
CA ARG A 192 12.55 9.59 29.19
C ARG A 192 11.59 9.02 28.14
N PRO A 193 10.27 9.23 28.26
CA PRO A 193 9.31 8.95 27.18
C PRO A 193 9.78 9.52 25.84
N GLY A 194 9.62 8.74 24.75
CA GLY A 194 10.24 8.98 23.43
C GLY A 194 11.58 8.25 23.22
N CYS A 195 12.22 7.71 24.28
CA CYS A 195 13.43 6.91 24.13
C CYS A 195 13.13 5.49 23.62
N HIS A 196 13.83 5.06 22.55
CA HIS A 196 13.64 3.75 21.91
C HIS A 196 14.27 2.54 22.66
N CYS A 197 14.76 2.73 23.91
CA CYS A 197 15.36 1.64 24.69
C CYS A 197 14.35 0.59 25.20
N GLY A 198 13.05 0.85 25.05
CA GLY A 198 11.97 -0.03 25.50
C GLY A 198 11.66 0.04 27.00
N LYS A 199 12.14 1.08 27.69
CA LYS A 199 11.70 1.39 29.06
C LYS A 199 10.30 1.96 29.07
N TYR A 200 10.06 2.96 28.22
CA TYR A 200 8.78 3.61 28.06
C TYR A 200 8.14 3.14 26.74
N ASN A 201 6.97 2.51 26.84
CA ASN A 201 6.21 2.05 25.69
C ASN A 201 4.98 2.95 25.53
N GLU A 202 4.93 3.72 24.45
CA GLU A 202 3.74 4.49 24.08
C GLU A 202 2.57 3.54 23.85
N ILE A 203 1.45 3.81 24.52
CA ILE A 203 0.22 2.98 24.42
C ILE A 203 -0.96 3.77 23.84
N TRP A 204 -0.99 5.09 24.03
CA TRP A 204 -2.10 5.93 23.57
C TRP A 204 -1.59 7.35 23.29
N ASN A 205 -2.21 8.04 22.32
CA ASN A 205 -1.94 9.43 21.99
C ASN A 205 -3.25 10.21 21.86
N ASP A 206 -3.38 11.34 22.60
CA ASP A 206 -4.48 12.31 22.50
C ASP A 206 -4.02 13.52 21.70
N VAL A 207 -4.48 13.65 20.45
CA VAL A 207 -4.10 14.75 19.55
C VAL A 207 -5.13 15.87 19.62
N PHE A 208 -4.69 17.06 20.00
CA PHE A 208 -5.51 18.26 20.08
C PHE A 208 -5.40 19.05 18.76
N MET A 209 -6.19 18.66 17.77
CA MET A 209 -6.18 19.23 16.42
C MET A 209 -6.77 20.63 16.39
N GLN A 210 -5.96 21.59 16.80
CA GLN A 210 -6.34 23.02 16.89
C GLN A 210 -5.88 23.84 15.69
N TYR A 211 -5.03 23.27 14.82
CA TYR A 211 -4.39 23.95 13.71
C TYR A 211 -4.63 23.21 12.39
N ARG A 212 -4.35 23.92 11.28
CA ARG A 212 -4.26 23.33 9.96
C ARG A 212 -3.12 23.95 9.15
N VAL A 213 -2.56 23.19 8.25
CA VAL A 213 -1.62 23.63 7.22
C VAL A 213 -2.31 23.52 5.87
N ASP A 214 -2.34 24.61 5.09
CA ASP A 214 -3.04 24.65 3.78
C ASP A 214 -2.12 24.22 2.63
N GLU A 215 -0.81 24.43 2.74
CA GLU A 215 0.20 24.12 1.71
C GLU A 215 1.50 23.62 2.38
N VAL A 216 2.26 22.77 1.69
CA VAL A 216 3.54 22.26 2.19
C VAL A 216 4.48 23.42 2.55
N GLY A 217 4.99 23.41 3.78
CA GLY A 217 5.90 24.46 4.30
C GLY A 217 5.21 25.76 4.73
N ALA A 218 3.89 25.86 4.62
CA ALA A 218 3.14 26.99 5.17
C ALA A 218 3.08 26.93 6.71
N LYS A 219 2.94 28.09 7.35
CA LYS A 219 2.69 28.15 8.79
C LYS A 219 1.31 27.58 9.11
N ALA A 220 1.25 26.82 10.17
CA ALA A 220 -0.03 26.33 10.70
C ALA A 220 -0.90 27.50 11.18
N LYS A 221 -2.20 27.43 10.89
CA LYS A 221 -3.22 28.42 11.29
C LYS A 221 -4.21 27.74 12.22
N LEU A 222 -4.79 28.49 13.15
CA LEU A 222 -5.88 27.99 13.99
C LEU A 222 -7.07 27.52 13.14
N LEU A 223 -7.65 26.40 13.52
CA LEU A 223 -8.95 25.95 13.01
C LEU A 223 -10.07 26.73 13.68
N ASP A 224 -11.10 27.10 12.90
CA ASP A 224 -12.31 27.72 13.43
C ASP A 224 -13.06 26.76 14.37
N ASN A 225 -13.01 25.48 14.06
CA ASN A 225 -13.61 24.38 14.82
C ASN A 225 -12.52 23.36 15.16
N PRO A 226 -11.87 23.47 16.33
CA PRO A 226 -10.85 22.52 16.75
C PRO A 226 -11.47 21.15 17.03
N ASN A 227 -10.63 20.10 17.00
CA ASN A 227 -11.07 18.74 17.20
C ASN A 227 -10.16 18.01 18.20
N ILE A 228 -10.58 16.83 18.63
CA ILE A 228 -9.69 15.85 19.25
C ILE A 228 -9.71 14.59 18.40
N ASP A 229 -8.54 14.05 18.13
CA ASP A 229 -8.29 12.72 17.58
C ASP A 229 -7.48 11.94 18.59
N THR A 230 -7.79 10.67 18.79
CA THR A 230 -6.96 9.81 19.63
C THR A 230 -6.65 8.48 18.96
N GLY A 231 -5.53 7.87 19.35
CA GLY A 231 -5.12 6.59 18.80
C GLY A 231 -4.40 5.70 19.80
N MET A 232 -5.02 4.54 20.14
CA MET A 232 -4.41 3.49 20.96
C MET A 232 -4.15 2.25 20.09
N GLY A 233 -2.90 1.80 20.01
CA GLY A 233 -2.55 0.57 19.30
C GLY A 233 -2.99 -0.67 20.08
N VAL A 234 -3.81 -1.53 19.46
CA VAL A 234 -4.32 -2.75 20.11
C VAL A 234 -3.18 -3.69 20.49
N GLU A 235 -2.34 -4.03 19.52
CA GLU A 235 -1.24 -4.99 19.70
C GLU A 235 -0.25 -4.54 20.77
N ARG A 236 0.09 -3.26 20.78
CA ARG A 236 1.01 -2.67 21.75
C ARG A 236 0.40 -2.65 23.15
N THR A 237 -0.86 -2.30 23.27
CA THR A 237 -1.57 -2.25 24.55
C THR A 237 -1.73 -3.64 25.17
N ILE A 238 -2.13 -4.66 24.40
CA ILE A 238 -2.23 -6.04 24.94
C ILE A 238 -0.86 -6.61 25.32
N CYS A 239 0.21 -6.25 24.60
CA CYS A 239 1.58 -6.62 24.95
C CYS A 239 1.93 -6.10 26.36
N VAL A 240 1.71 -4.82 26.60
CA VAL A 240 1.96 -4.16 27.89
C VAL A 240 1.11 -4.77 29.01
N LEU A 241 -0.21 -4.90 28.81
CA LEU A 241 -1.13 -5.43 29.82
C LEU A 241 -0.85 -6.89 30.19
N ASN A 242 -0.31 -7.66 29.26
CA ASN A 242 0.07 -9.06 29.52
C ASN A 242 1.49 -9.21 30.05
N GLY A 243 2.26 -8.12 30.16
CA GLY A 243 3.62 -8.13 30.68
C GLY A 243 4.60 -8.93 29.80
N VAL A 244 4.33 -9.04 28.50
CA VAL A 244 5.22 -9.71 27.53
C VAL A 244 6.16 -8.72 26.87
N LYS A 245 7.26 -9.24 26.29
CA LYS A 245 8.33 -8.39 25.74
C LYS A 245 8.06 -7.91 24.32
N SER A 246 7.18 -8.60 23.60
CA SER A 246 6.92 -8.33 22.17
C SER A 246 5.45 -8.52 21.84
N SER A 247 4.93 -7.71 20.92
CA SER A 247 3.60 -7.89 20.33
C SER A 247 3.45 -9.25 19.65
N TYR A 248 4.55 -9.83 19.21
CA TYR A 248 4.61 -11.17 18.59
C TYR A 248 4.45 -12.32 19.58
N ASP A 249 4.48 -12.06 20.89
CA ASP A 249 4.34 -13.06 21.93
C ASP A 249 2.87 -13.24 22.41
N VAL A 250 1.93 -12.51 21.82
CA VAL A 250 0.51 -12.52 22.21
C VAL A 250 -0.44 -12.72 21.01
N GLY A 251 -1.67 -13.11 21.34
CA GLY A 251 -2.77 -13.21 20.39
C GLY A 251 -2.44 -14.08 19.19
N ILE A 252 -2.96 -13.66 18.05
CA ILE A 252 -2.80 -14.41 16.78
C ILE A 252 -1.34 -14.51 16.31
N PHE A 253 -0.49 -13.55 16.64
CA PHE A 253 0.91 -13.64 16.25
C PHE A 253 1.60 -14.86 16.86
N LYS A 254 1.35 -15.09 18.16
CA LYS A 254 1.92 -16.27 18.82
C LYS A 254 1.43 -17.57 18.18
N GLU A 255 0.13 -17.69 17.91
CA GLU A 255 -0.44 -18.88 17.28
C GLU A 255 0.17 -19.14 15.89
N VAL A 256 0.34 -18.10 15.08
CA VAL A 256 0.93 -18.20 13.74
C VAL A 256 2.42 -18.56 13.81
N ILE A 257 3.17 -17.95 14.74
CA ILE A 257 4.58 -18.27 14.95
C ILE A 257 4.74 -19.72 15.43
N ASP A 258 3.96 -20.16 16.40
CA ASP A 258 3.98 -21.54 16.90
C ASP A 258 3.63 -22.56 15.78
N PHE A 259 2.65 -22.21 14.93
CA PHE A 259 2.32 -23.02 13.75
C PHE A 259 3.50 -23.11 12.77
N MET A 260 4.08 -21.97 12.37
CA MET A 260 5.22 -21.94 11.46
C MET A 260 6.43 -22.68 12.04
N ASP A 261 6.70 -22.51 13.33
CA ASP A 261 7.77 -23.23 14.03
C ASP A 261 7.56 -24.75 13.98
N SER A 262 6.32 -25.22 14.10
CA SER A 262 6.00 -26.64 13.98
C SER A 262 6.34 -27.23 12.60
N LYS A 263 6.35 -26.41 11.54
CA LYS A 263 6.55 -26.79 10.13
C LYS A 263 7.93 -26.48 9.58
N ALA A 264 8.63 -25.49 10.15
CA ALA A 264 9.95 -25.07 9.70
C ALA A 264 11.05 -26.09 10.07
N GLU A 265 12.08 -26.18 9.24
CA GLU A 265 13.27 -26.98 9.48
C GLU A 265 14.14 -26.37 10.59
N ILE A 266 14.33 -25.06 10.56
CA ILE A 266 15.11 -24.29 11.53
C ILE A 266 14.14 -23.63 12.51
N LYS A 267 14.25 -24.00 13.78
CA LYS A 267 13.31 -23.59 14.84
C LYS A 267 13.51 -22.13 15.26
N ASN A 268 12.45 -21.56 15.84
CA ASN A 268 12.46 -20.21 16.39
C ASN A 268 13.48 -20.10 17.55
N SER A 269 14.41 -19.17 17.41
CA SER A 269 15.50 -18.89 18.34
C SER A 269 15.91 -17.42 18.19
N ASP A 270 16.83 -16.94 19.02
CA ASP A 270 17.34 -15.56 18.94
C ASP A 270 17.93 -15.24 17.55
N ASP A 271 18.52 -16.22 16.86
CA ASP A 271 19.09 -16.04 15.52
C ASP A 271 18.04 -16.01 14.39
N THR A 272 16.86 -16.60 14.62
CA THR A 272 15.81 -16.77 13.60
C THR A 272 14.53 -16.00 13.89
N VAL A 273 14.36 -15.50 15.10
CA VAL A 273 13.15 -14.80 15.56
C VAL A 273 12.73 -13.66 14.62
N LYS A 274 13.70 -12.95 14.06
CA LYS A 274 13.45 -11.90 13.07
C LYS A 274 12.67 -12.43 11.85
N SER A 275 13.06 -13.61 11.35
CA SER A 275 12.37 -14.22 10.20
C SER A 275 10.94 -14.63 10.52
N TYR A 276 10.71 -15.19 11.70
CA TYR A 276 9.37 -15.56 12.15
C TYR A 276 8.44 -14.35 12.31
N ARG A 277 8.95 -13.26 12.89
CA ARG A 277 8.20 -12.02 13.07
C ARG A 277 7.85 -11.37 11.74
N ILE A 278 8.82 -11.28 10.80
CA ILE A 278 8.58 -10.75 9.45
C ILE A 278 7.52 -11.58 8.73
N LEU A 279 7.60 -12.90 8.78
CA LEU A 279 6.59 -13.78 8.18
C LEU A 279 5.20 -13.53 8.77
N ALA A 280 5.08 -13.51 10.09
CA ALA A 280 3.82 -13.29 10.77
C ALA A 280 3.22 -11.92 10.41
N ASP A 281 4.00 -10.84 10.49
CA ASP A 281 3.53 -9.49 10.16
C ASP A 281 3.14 -9.35 8.69
N HIS A 282 4.03 -9.70 7.78
CA HIS A 282 3.83 -9.43 6.36
C HIS A 282 2.75 -10.29 5.72
N LEU A 283 2.56 -11.54 6.17
CA LEU A 283 1.43 -12.35 5.74
C LEU A 283 0.11 -11.76 6.25
N ARG A 284 0.06 -11.29 7.51
CA ARG A 284 -1.12 -10.60 8.05
C ARG A 284 -1.47 -9.37 7.21
N SER A 285 -0.51 -8.50 6.96
CA SER A 285 -0.70 -7.28 6.17
C SER A 285 -1.15 -7.59 4.75
N SER A 286 -0.55 -8.62 4.12
CA SER A 286 -0.96 -9.06 2.79
C SER A 286 -2.41 -9.56 2.75
N ILE A 287 -2.85 -10.29 3.78
CA ILE A 287 -4.23 -10.79 3.89
C ILE A 287 -5.23 -9.63 3.97
N PHE A 288 -4.94 -8.61 4.79
CA PHE A 288 -5.81 -7.46 4.93
C PHE A 288 -5.87 -6.58 3.68
N ILE A 289 -4.79 -6.48 2.90
CA ILE A 289 -4.80 -5.76 1.62
C ILE A 289 -5.55 -6.55 0.55
N LEU A 290 -5.30 -7.85 0.43
CA LEU A 290 -5.96 -8.72 -0.55
C LEU A 290 -7.44 -8.94 -0.24
N GLY A 291 -7.80 -8.94 1.02
CA GLY A 291 -9.17 -9.18 1.50
C GLY A 291 -10.00 -7.93 1.72
N ASP A 292 -9.43 -6.73 1.49
CA ASP A 292 -10.14 -5.47 1.64
C ASP A 292 -11.31 -5.33 0.66
N GLU A 293 -12.25 -4.45 0.94
CA GLU A 293 -13.39 -4.11 0.07
C GLU A 293 -12.93 -3.64 -1.31
N LYS A 294 -11.76 -3.00 -1.37
CA LYS A 294 -11.12 -2.48 -2.58
C LYS A 294 -9.94 -3.33 -3.07
N ALA A 295 -9.86 -4.55 -2.67
CA ALA A 295 -8.78 -5.53 -2.90
C ALA A 295 -7.72 -5.11 -3.94
N ILE A 296 -6.48 -4.90 -3.49
CA ILE A 296 -5.35 -4.53 -4.35
C ILE A 296 -4.56 -5.80 -4.71
N LYS A 297 -4.26 -6.00 -5.98
CA LYS A 297 -3.40 -7.10 -6.44
C LYS A 297 -1.93 -6.70 -6.50
N PRO A 298 -0.98 -7.66 -6.32
CA PRO A 298 0.43 -7.39 -6.46
C PRO A 298 0.78 -6.78 -7.83
N SER A 299 1.47 -5.64 -7.84
CA SER A 299 1.85 -4.92 -9.06
C SER A 299 3.23 -4.28 -8.95
N ASN A 300 3.66 -3.51 -9.96
CA ASN A 300 4.95 -2.81 -9.94
C ASN A 300 4.87 -1.36 -9.41
N VAL A 301 3.68 -0.90 -9.04
CA VAL A 301 3.45 0.51 -8.66
C VAL A 301 2.50 0.63 -7.47
N GLY A 302 2.62 1.71 -6.71
CA GLY A 302 1.69 2.08 -5.64
C GLY A 302 1.49 0.99 -4.58
N GLN A 303 0.26 0.85 -4.12
CA GLN A 303 -0.13 -0.14 -3.09
C GLN A 303 0.22 -1.58 -3.50
N GLY A 304 0.03 -1.91 -4.78
CA GLY A 304 0.35 -3.25 -5.28
C GLY A 304 1.85 -3.58 -5.25
N TYR A 305 2.73 -2.58 -5.34
CA TYR A 305 4.17 -2.75 -5.14
C TYR A 305 4.49 -3.08 -3.67
N ILE A 306 3.88 -2.38 -2.73
CA ILE A 306 4.06 -2.65 -1.30
C ILE A 306 3.58 -4.06 -0.96
N LEU A 307 2.39 -4.45 -1.43
CA LEU A 307 1.88 -5.80 -1.25
C LEU A 307 2.85 -6.86 -1.82
N ARG A 308 3.37 -6.62 -3.03
CA ARG A 308 4.39 -7.50 -3.63
C ARG A 308 5.65 -7.57 -2.78
N ARG A 309 6.10 -6.46 -2.21
CA ARG A 309 7.25 -6.42 -1.31
C ARG A 309 7.01 -7.27 -0.06
N PHE A 310 5.83 -7.17 0.58
CA PHE A 310 5.48 -8.02 1.73
C PHE A 310 5.53 -9.50 1.38
N ILE A 311 4.89 -9.92 0.28
CA ILE A 311 4.84 -11.33 -0.14
C ILE A 311 6.24 -11.85 -0.44
N ARG A 312 7.05 -11.11 -1.20
CA ARG A 312 8.41 -11.54 -1.59
C ARG A 312 9.37 -11.59 -0.40
N ARG A 313 9.25 -10.65 0.53
CA ARG A 313 10.03 -10.68 1.76
C ARG A 313 9.63 -11.87 2.62
N SER A 314 8.33 -12.20 2.69
CA SER A 314 7.87 -13.45 3.35
C SER A 314 8.45 -14.71 2.72
N VAL A 315 8.47 -14.81 1.39
CA VAL A 315 9.10 -15.96 0.69
C VAL A 315 10.59 -16.07 1.02
N ASN A 316 11.31 -14.95 1.05
CA ASN A 316 12.74 -14.93 1.42
C ASN A 316 12.97 -15.44 2.84
N HIS A 317 12.18 -14.96 3.81
CA HIS A 317 12.32 -15.38 5.21
C HIS A 317 11.84 -16.82 5.45
N ALA A 318 10.83 -17.29 4.71
CA ALA A 318 10.44 -18.70 4.73
C ALA A 318 11.61 -19.62 4.30
N ARG A 319 12.34 -19.23 3.24
CA ARG A 319 13.55 -19.97 2.82
C ARG A 319 14.65 -19.99 3.88
N LYS A 320 14.87 -18.85 4.58
CA LYS A 320 15.89 -18.75 5.65
C LYS A 320 15.66 -19.74 6.80
N ILE A 321 14.40 -20.07 7.09
CA ILE A 321 14.02 -21.00 8.16
C ILE A 321 13.61 -22.39 7.65
N GLY A 322 13.72 -22.64 6.35
CA GLY A 322 13.30 -23.92 5.74
C GLY A 322 11.79 -24.17 5.85
N LEU A 323 10.96 -23.11 5.80
CA LEU A 323 9.51 -23.22 5.76
C LEU A 323 9.02 -23.30 4.31
N ASP A 324 8.35 -24.41 3.96
CA ASP A 324 7.73 -24.56 2.64
C ASP A 324 6.57 -23.57 2.47
N THR A 325 6.60 -22.78 1.40
CA THR A 325 5.56 -21.76 1.11
C THR A 325 4.17 -22.32 0.86
N LYS A 326 4.03 -23.67 0.67
CA LYS A 326 2.71 -24.32 0.65
C LYS A 326 1.91 -24.08 1.93
N PHE A 327 2.58 -23.91 3.09
CA PHE A 327 1.95 -23.63 4.37
C PHE A 327 1.43 -22.19 4.51
N PHE A 328 1.69 -21.29 3.54
CA PHE A 328 1.13 -19.94 3.55
C PHE A 328 -0.41 -19.96 3.52
N ASN A 329 -1.02 -20.93 2.84
CA ASN A 329 -2.48 -21.09 2.86
C ASN A 329 -3.03 -21.43 4.24
N ASP A 330 -2.30 -22.24 5.02
CA ASP A 330 -2.71 -22.56 6.39
C ASP A 330 -2.58 -21.34 7.29
N VAL A 331 -1.53 -20.52 7.10
CA VAL A 331 -1.35 -19.24 7.80
C VAL A 331 -2.48 -18.26 7.45
N VAL A 332 -2.89 -18.20 6.17
CA VAL A 332 -4.05 -17.41 5.74
C VAL A 332 -5.31 -17.85 6.48
N ASP A 333 -5.54 -19.15 6.59
CA ASP A 333 -6.70 -19.69 7.32
C ASP A 333 -6.67 -19.33 8.82
N LEU A 334 -5.52 -19.42 9.46
CA LEU A 334 -5.38 -19.01 10.87
C LEU A 334 -5.79 -17.55 11.07
N TYR A 335 -5.25 -16.63 10.25
CA TYR A 335 -5.61 -15.22 10.34
C TYR A 335 -7.08 -14.97 10.04
N ILE A 336 -7.62 -15.52 8.96
CA ILE A 336 -9.03 -15.31 8.59
C ILE A 336 -9.96 -15.87 9.69
N ASN A 337 -9.68 -17.04 10.22
CA ASN A 337 -10.50 -17.63 11.29
C ASN A 337 -10.45 -16.78 12.56
N TYR A 338 -9.27 -16.25 12.92
CA TYR A 338 -9.11 -15.38 14.07
C TYR A 338 -9.91 -14.08 13.92
N TYR A 339 -9.77 -13.42 12.77
CA TYR A 339 -10.41 -12.12 12.49
C TYR A 339 -11.85 -12.23 11.95
N SER A 340 -12.39 -13.44 11.77
CA SER A 340 -13.74 -13.66 11.23
C SER A 340 -14.86 -13.01 12.04
N TYR A 341 -14.65 -12.82 13.34
CA TYR A 341 -15.61 -12.16 14.23
C TYR A 341 -15.70 -10.65 13.96
N ASP A 342 -14.57 -10.02 13.66
CA ASP A 342 -14.47 -8.56 13.48
C ASP A 342 -14.62 -8.14 12.01
N TYR A 343 -14.19 -9.00 11.07
CA TYR A 343 -14.06 -8.67 9.64
C TYR A 343 -14.57 -9.81 8.74
N ASP A 344 -15.88 -9.86 8.54
CA ASP A 344 -16.55 -10.86 7.69
C ASP A 344 -16.09 -10.81 6.22
N ILE A 345 -15.60 -9.66 5.76
CA ILE A 345 -15.06 -9.48 4.42
C ILE A 345 -13.89 -10.42 4.13
N LEU A 346 -13.03 -10.71 5.13
CA LEU A 346 -11.92 -11.65 4.97
C LEU A 346 -12.44 -13.08 4.71
N VAL A 347 -13.54 -13.46 5.36
CA VAL A 347 -14.17 -14.78 5.16
C VAL A 347 -14.75 -14.87 3.76
N LYS A 348 -15.42 -13.81 3.29
CA LYS A 348 -16.01 -13.74 1.94
C LYS A 348 -14.94 -13.83 0.84
N ASN A 349 -13.78 -13.22 1.09
CA ASN A 349 -12.69 -13.13 0.11
C ASN A 349 -11.61 -14.21 0.31
N ARG A 350 -11.82 -15.22 1.17
CA ARG A 350 -10.84 -16.26 1.52
C ARG A 350 -10.17 -16.90 0.31
N ASP A 351 -10.94 -17.35 -0.65
CA ASP A 351 -10.41 -18.07 -1.81
C ASP A 351 -9.62 -17.15 -2.75
N SER A 352 -10.08 -15.93 -2.94
CA SER A 352 -9.34 -14.93 -3.74
C SER A 352 -8.04 -14.50 -3.06
N ILE A 353 -8.05 -14.31 -1.73
CA ILE A 353 -6.83 -14.01 -0.95
C ILE A 353 -5.78 -15.10 -1.18
N LYS A 354 -6.17 -16.38 -1.01
CA LYS A 354 -5.27 -17.52 -1.21
C LYS A 354 -4.74 -17.59 -2.63
N ALA A 355 -5.62 -17.43 -3.62
CA ALA A 355 -5.25 -17.52 -5.03
C ALA A 355 -4.26 -16.41 -5.43
N ASP A 356 -4.55 -15.16 -5.07
CA ASP A 356 -3.70 -14.01 -5.42
C ASP A 356 -2.35 -14.04 -4.68
N LEU A 357 -2.34 -14.46 -3.41
CA LEU A 357 -1.13 -14.66 -2.63
C LEU A 357 -0.23 -15.73 -3.26
N LEU A 358 -0.77 -16.93 -3.50
CA LEU A 358 0.00 -18.04 -4.07
C LEU A 358 0.50 -17.73 -5.48
N GLN A 359 -0.29 -17.03 -6.29
CA GLN A 359 0.15 -16.64 -7.63
C GLN A 359 1.43 -15.79 -7.59
N GLU A 360 1.54 -14.84 -6.66
CA GLU A 360 2.75 -14.02 -6.53
C GLU A 360 3.91 -14.82 -5.91
N VAL A 361 3.61 -15.70 -4.94
CA VAL A 361 4.58 -16.63 -4.33
C VAL A 361 5.21 -17.52 -5.41
N GLU A 362 4.40 -18.16 -6.26
CA GLU A 362 4.88 -19.03 -7.34
C GLU A 362 5.72 -18.27 -8.37
N LYS A 363 5.27 -17.07 -8.76
CA LYS A 363 6.04 -16.21 -9.66
C LYS A 363 7.42 -15.89 -9.09
N PHE A 364 7.47 -15.55 -7.80
CA PHE A 364 8.72 -15.18 -7.16
C PHE A 364 9.61 -16.41 -6.92
N ASN A 365 9.06 -17.55 -6.52
CA ASN A 365 9.82 -18.80 -6.37
C ASN A 365 10.53 -19.22 -7.66
N LYS A 366 9.90 -18.98 -8.84
CA LYS A 366 10.55 -19.24 -10.14
C LYS A 366 11.72 -18.31 -10.44
N ALA A 367 11.68 -17.08 -9.94
CA ALA A 367 12.69 -16.05 -10.22
C ALA A 367 13.80 -15.99 -9.14
N ILE A 368 13.48 -16.36 -7.90
CA ILE A 368 14.35 -16.12 -6.73
C ILE A 368 15.70 -16.83 -6.83
N ASP A 369 15.72 -18.07 -7.30
CA ASP A 369 16.97 -18.83 -7.40
C ASP A 369 17.96 -18.22 -8.40
N GLN A 370 17.42 -17.69 -9.50
CA GLN A 370 18.23 -16.98 -10.48
C GLN A 370 18.71 -15.64 -9.95
N GLY A 371 17.85 -14.94 -9.21
CA GLY A 371 18.21 -13.69 -8.55
C GLY A 371 19.34 -13.87 -7.53
N TYR A 372 19.28 -14.91 -6.69
CA TYR A 372 20.36 -15.23 -5.76
C TYR A 372 21.67 -15.54 -6.50
N LYS A 373 21.63 -16.33 -7.59
CA LYS A 373 22.83 -16.60 -8.39
C LYS A 373 23.44 -15.33 -8.97
N GLU A 374 22.62 -14.41 -9.44
CA GLU A 374 23.12 -13.14 -9.97
C GLU A 374 23.63 -12.22 -8.85
N PHE A 375 23.00 -12.21 -7.68
CA PHE A 375 23.51 -11.49 -6.51
C PHE A 375 24.89 -12.00 -6.10
N GLU A 376 25.08 -13.33 -5.98
CA GLU A 376 26.38 -13.93 -5.66
C GLU A 376 27.44 -13.63 -6.74
N LYS A 377 27.07 -13.54 -8.01
CA LYS A 377 28.01 -13.10 -9.07
C LYS A 377 28.45 -11.66 -8.88
N VAL A 378 27.54 -10.77 -8.46
CA VAL A 378 27.88 -9.37 -8.17
C VAL A 378 28.87 -9.29 -7.02
N ILE A 379 28.59 -9.98 -5.90
CA ILE A 379 29.50 -10.05 -4.73
C ILE A 379 30.86 -10.62 -5.15
N SER A 380 30.86 -11.77 -5.83
CA SER A 380 32.09 -12.40 -6.31
C SER A 380 32.90 -11.50 -7.26
N GLY A 381 32.21 -10.66 -8.03
CA GLY A 381 32.84 -9.66 -8.89
C GLY A 381 33.59 -8.59 -8.09
N ILE A 382 32.98 -8.07 -7.03
CA ILE A 382 33.59 -7.08 -6.13
C ILE A 382 34.80 -7.71 -5.41
N GLU A 383 34.65 -8.92 -4.86
CA GLU A 383 35.75 -9.62 -4.17
C GLU A 383 36.93 -9.89 -5.12
N ARG A 384 36.64 -10.30 -6.34
CA ARG A 384 37.70 -10.46 -7.37
C ARG A 384 38.40 -9.14 -7.67
N HIS A 385 37.66 -8.02 -7.77
CA HIS A 385 38.26 -6.71 -7.98
C HIS A 385 39.20 -6.33 -6.85
N LYS A 386 38.81 -6.56 -5.59
CA LYS A 386 39.69 -6.36 -4.41
C LYS A 386 40.96 -7.18 -4.49
N GLN A 387 40.85 -8.47 -4.89
CA GLN A 387 41.98 -9.34 -4.97
C GLN A 387 43.03 -8.91 -6.02
N PHE A 388 42.59 -8.26 -7.10
CA PHE A 388 43.45 -7.80 -8.21
C PHE A 388 43.63 -6.28 -8.25
N ALA A 389 43.17 -5.55 -7.22
CA ALA A 389 43.34 -4.10 -7.11
C ALA A 389 44.82 -3.72 -7.07
N LYS A 390 45.15 -2.60 -7.70
CA LYS A 390 46.53 -2.07 -7.71
C LYS A 390 46.88 -1.52 -6.33
N GLU A 391 48.17 -1.43 -6.05
CA GLU A 391 48.66 -0.83 -4.80
C GLU A 391 48.15 0.61 -4.66
N GLY A 392 47.38 0.87 -3.57
CA GLY A 392 46.73 2.16 -3.31
C GLY A 392 45.30 2.31 -3.87
N GLU A 393 44.76 1.34 -4.59
CA GLU A 393 43.37 1.34 -5.04
C GLU A 393 42.44 0.78 -3.93
N VAL A 394 41.48 1.61 -3.50
CA VAL A 394 40.46 1.21 -2.51
C VAL A 394 39.20 0.71 -3.25
N VAL A 395 38.88 -0.55 -3.11
CA VAL A 395 37.63 -1.13 -3.64
C VAL A 395 36.64 -1.19 -2.49
N GLU A 396 35.60 -0.39 -2.59
CA GLU A 396 34.54 -0.30 -1.57
C GLU A 396 33.62 -1.53 -1.61
N ASN A 397 33.00 -1.85 -0.47
CA ASN A 397 31.99 -2.90 -0.35
C ASN A 397 30.62 -2.39 -0.79
N ILE A 398 30.52 -1.86 -2.04
CA ILE A 398 29.28 -1.25 -2.54
C ILE A 398 28.82 -1.98 -3.80
N ILE A 399 27.57 -2.46 -3.77
CA ILE A 399 26.86 -2.95 -4.96
C ILE A 399 26.41 -1.74 -5.76
N SER A 400 26.88 -1.62 -7.01
CA SER A 400 26.52 -0.46 -7.85
C SER A 400 25.01 -0.39 -8.13
N GLY A 401 24.47 0.83 -8.26
CA GLY A 401 23.07 1.06 -8.59
C GLY A 401 22.60 0.36 -9.88
N LYS A 402 23.46 0.23 -10.88
CA LYS A 402 23.17 -0.53 -12.11
C LYS A 402 23.02 -2.02 -11.86
N ALA A 403 23.86 -2.61 -10.99
CA ALA A 403 23.76 -4.02 -10.64
C ALA A 403 22.48 -4.28 -9.81
N ALA A 404 22.18 -3.42 -8.85
CA ALA A 404 20.94 -3.46 -8.07
C ALA A 404 19.70 -3.29 -8.96
N PHE A 405 19.73 -2.37 -9.93
CA PHE A 405 18.64 -2.19 -10.89
C PHE A 405 18.45 -3.42 -11.78
N ARG A 406 19.51 -4.07 -12.21
CA ARG A 406 19.41 -5.33 -12.99
C ARG A 406 18.78 -6.45 -12.17
N LEU A 407 19.11 -6.57 -10.88
CA LEU A 407 18.46 -7.53 -9.98
C LEU A 407 16.95 -7.24 -9.86
N PHE A 408 16.58 -5.98 -9.76
CA PHE A 408 15.19 -5.55 -9.68
C PHE A 408 14.41 -5.79 -10.98
N ASP A 409 14.89 -5.27 -12.10
CA ASP A 409 14.18 -5.26 -13.38
C ASP A 409 14.10 -6.66 -14.00
N THR A 410 15.23 -7.38 -14.04
CA THR A 410 15.36 -8.65 -14.75
C THR A 410 14.93 -9.86 -13.91
N PHE A 411 15.25 -9.84 -12.61
CA PHE A 411 15.02 -10.99 -11.72
C PHE A 411 13.91 -10.75 -10.69
N GLY A 412 13.33 -9.55 -10.69
CA GLY A 412 12.24 -9.20 -9.79
C GLY A 412 12.65 -9.17 -8.31
N PHE A 413 13.94 -8.94 -8.01
CA PHE A 413 14.44 -8.72 -6.66
C PHE A 413 14.12 -7.28 -6.23
N PRO A 414 13.24 -7.05 -5.25
CA PRO A 414 13.05 -5.72 -4.71
C PRO A 414 14.38 -5.13 -4.24
N ILE A 415 14.56 -3.81 -4.39
CA ILE A 415 15.80 -3.15 -3.96
C ILE A 415 16.06 -3.37 -2.46
N GLU A 416 15.00 -3.42 -1.68
CA GLU A 416 15.07 -3.66 -0.23
C GLU A 416 15.59 -5.06 0.09
N LEU A 417 15.20 -6.09 -0.68
CA LEU A 417 15.76 -7.43 -0.54
C LEU A 417 17.25 -7.43 -0.91
N THR A 418 17.63 -6.71 -1.96
CA THR A 418 19.05 -6.56 -2.33
C THR A 418 19.83 -5.88 -1.21
N LYS A 419 19.28 -4.82 -0.59
CA LYS A 419 19.89 -4.14 0.57
C LYS A 419 20.03 -5.07 1.78
N GLU A 420 18.98 -5.81 2.11
CA GLU A 420 18.99 -6.76 3.23
C GLU A 420 20.09 -7.81 3.06
N LEU A 421 20.15 -8.45 1.89
CA LEU A 421 21.17 -9.45 1.57
C LEU A 421 22.58 -8.86 1.52
N ALA A 422 22.74 -7.64 1.02
CA ALA A 422 24.01 -6.93 1.00
C ALA A 422 24.50 -6.65 2.41
N THR A 423 23.66 -6.11 3.28
CA THR A 423 23.98 -5.80 4.68
C THR A 423 24.39 -7.07 5.45
N GLU A 424 23.69 -8.19 5.25
CA GLU A 424 24.04 -9.49 5.85
C GLU A 424 25.45 -9.99 5.45
N ARG A 425 25.95 -9.54 4.30
CA ARG A 425 27.30 -9.89 3.79
C ARG A 425 28.34 -8.80 4.03
N GLY A 426 27.99 -7.71 4.73
CA GLY A 426 28.89 -6.57 4.98
C GLY A 426 29.11 -5.67 3.76
N TYR A 427 28.09 -5.57 2.88
CA TYR A 427 28.06 -4.69 1.72
C TYR A 427 26.99 -3.62 1.87
N GLU A 428 27.18 -2.52 1.19
CA GLU A 428 26.17 -1.46 0.97
C GLU A 428 25.64 -1.53 -0.47
N VAL A 429 24.55 -0.80 -0.73
CA VAL A 429 23.95 -0.67 -2.06
C VAL A 429 23.87 0.80 -2.44
N ASP A 430 24.38 1.14 -3.61
CA ASP A 430 24.23 2.47 -4.21
C ASP A 430 22.76 2.70 -4.61
N THR A 431 21.98 3.20 -3.65
CA THR A 431 20.54 3.48 -3.84
C THR A 431 20.31 4.67 -4.75
N VAL A 432 21.20 5.65 -4.75
CA VAL A 432 21.09 6.84 -5.64
C VAL A 432 21.25 6.40 -7.09
N GLY A 433 22.30 5.66 -7.42
CA GLY A 433 22.50 5.12 -8.76
C GLY A 433 21.40 4.13 -9.17
N PHE A 434 20.79 3.40 -8.24
CA PHE A 434 19.60 2.59 -8.50
C PHE A 434 18.40 3.46 -8.91
N GLU A 435 18.10 4.51 -8.16
CA GLU A 435 16.99 5.43 -8.46
C GLU A 435 17.18 6.12 -9.81
N GLU A 436 18.39 6.56 -10.13
CA GLU A 436 18.73 7.13 -11.44
C GLU A 436 18.51 6.12 -12.57
N ALA A 437 18.95 4.86 -12.40
CA ALA A 437 18.74 3.81 -13.38
C ALA A 437 17.25 3.48 -13.57
N ASN A 438 16.51 3.42 -12.48
CA ASN A 438 15.05 3.17 -12.48
C ASN A 438 14.30 4.34 -13.16
N LYS A 439 14.62 5.57 -12.81
CA LYS A 439 14.05 6.78 -13.42
C LYS A 439 14.33 6.83 -14.91
N LYS A 440 15.56 6.57 -15.32
CA LYS A 440 15.96 6.51 -16.73
C LYS A 440 15.18 5.42 -17.48
N HIS A 441 15.00 4.24 -16.88
CA HIS A 441 14.21 3.16 -17.46
C HIS A 441 12.72 3.55 -17.58
N GLN A 442 12.16 4.20 -16.54
CA GLN A 442 10.79 4.72 -16.59
C GLN A 442 10.63 5.83 -17.63
N GLU A 443 11.61 6.73 -17.77
CA GLU A 443 11.61 7.78 -18.80
C GLU A 443 11.72 7.19 -20.20
N LEU A 444 12.58 6.19 -20.41
CA LEU A 444 12.66 5.44 -21.66
C LEU A 444 11.35 4.68 -21.95
N SER A 445 10.74 4.10 -20.96
CA SER A 445 9.42 3.45 -21.07
C SER A 445 8.30 4.48 -21.31
N ARG A 446 8.36 5.65 -20.66
CA ARG A 446 7.44 6.77 -20.89
C ARG A 446 7.71 7.46 -22.23
N SER A 447 8.96 7.65 -22.64
CA SER A 447 9.28 8.25 -23.94
C SER A 447 8.97 7.29 -25.09
N ALA A 448 9.16 5.99 -24.89
CA ALA A 448 8.60 4.97 -25.79
C ALA A 448 7.05 4.99 -25.81
N SER A 449 6.41 5.52 -24.75
CA SER A 449 4.96 5.71 -24.64
C SER A 449 4.52 7.16 -24.94
N ALA A 450 5.35 8.17 -24.68
CA ALA A 450 5.03 9.60 -24.82
C ALA A 450 5.39 10.18 -26.21
N GLY A 451 6.12 9.42 -27.03
CA GLY A 451 6.14 9.63 -28.48
C GLY A 451 4.87 9.12 -29.16
N ALA A 452 3.98 8.47 -28.41
CA ALA A 452 2.71 8.02 -28.92
C ALA A 452 1.65 9.12 -28.72
N PHE A 453 1.12 9.65 -29.82
CA PHE A 453 -0.13 10.43 -29.83
C PHE A 453 -1.22 9.73 -29.04
N LYS A 454 -2.25 10.46 -28.59
CA LYS A 454 -3.46 9.85 -27.97
C LYS A 454 -3.89 8.63 -28.81
N GLY A 455 -3.86 7.42 -28.20
CA GLY A 455 -4.14 6.16 -28.90
C GLY A 455 -2.93 5.24 -29.13
N GLY A 456 -1.71 5.61 -28.69
CA GLY A 456 -0.52 4.75 -28.78
C GLY A 456 0.22 4.80 -30.12
N LEU A 457 -0.02 5.85 -30.95
CA LEU A 457 0.60 6.04 -32.25
C LEU A 457 1.99 6.72 -32.12
N ALA A 458 2.95 6.30 -32.94
CA ALA A 458 4.27 6.90 -32.99
C ALA A 458 4.24 8.32 -33.62
N ASP A 459 3.38 8.53 -34.64
CA ASP A 459 3.14 9.81 -35.31
C ASP A 459 1.73 9.84 -35.93
N SER A 460 1.39 10.91 -36.64
CA SER A 460 0.13 11.09 -37.36
C SER A 460 0.15 10.66 -38.84
N SER A 461 1.11 9.81 -39.24
CA SER A 461 1.19 9.31 -40.60
C SER A 461 -0.07 8.48 -40.98
N TYR A 462 -0.33 8.42 -42.29
CA TYR A 462 -1.48 7.65 -42.78
C TYR A 462 -1.31 6.13 -42.53
N GLU A 463 -0.06 5.64 -42.54
CA GLU A 463 0.24 4.24 -42.20
C GLU A 463 -0.12 3.91 -40.75
N ASN A 464 0.22 4.81 -39.83
CA ASN A 464 -0.21 4.67 -38.42
C ASN A 464 -1.73 4.77 -38.28
N ALA A 465 -2.39 5.63 -39.04
CA ALA A 465 -3.86 5.74 -39.04
C ALA A 465 -4.54 4.45 -39.54
N LYS A 466 -3.98 3.75 -40.54
CA LYS A 466 -4.45 2.45 -40.99
C LYS A 466 -4.33 1.39 -39.88
N LEU A 467 -3.15 1.25 -39.27
CA LEU A 467 -2.93 0.31 -38.17
C LEU A 467 -3.78 0.65 -36.91
N HIS A 468 -4.06 1.94 -36.69
CA HIS A 468 -4.98 2.34 -35.63
C HIS A 468 -6.42 1.90 -35.88
N THR A 469 -6.88 2.05 -37.12
CA THR A 469 -8.20 1.54 -37.54
C THR A 469 -8.27 0.01 -37.42
N ALA A 470 -7.23 -0.71 -37.82
CA ALA A 470 -7.12 -2.16 -37.62
C ALA A 470 -7.18 -2.55 -36.14
N THR A 471 -6.61 -1.74 -35.25
CA THR A 471 -6.65 -1.95 -33.80
C THR A 471 -8.08 -1.87 -33.26
N HIS A 472 -8.87 -0.90 -33.74
CA HIS A 472 -10.28 -0.77 -33.36
C HIS A 472 -11.11 -1.98 -33.82
N ILE A 473 -10.96 -2.39 -35.09
CA ILE A 473 -11.66 -3.57 -35.63
C ILE A 473 -11.26 -4.83 -34.85
N MET A 474 -9.96 -4.98 -34.53
CA MET A 474 -9.46 -6.11 -33.77
C MET A 474 -10.03 -6.13 -32.34
N LEU A 475 -10.14 -4.99 -31.66
CA LEU A 475 -10.76 -4.92 -30.34
C LEU A 475 -12.25 -5.28 -30.40
N ALA A 476 -12.96 -4.82 -31.43
CA ALA A 476 -14.36 -5.24 -31.65
C ALA A 476 -14.46 -6.76 -31.85
N GLY A 477 -13.55 -7.38 -32.60
CA GLY A 477 -13.46 -8.83 -32.78
C GLY A 477 -13.20 -9.56 -31.45
N LEU A 478 -12.24 -9.12 -30.67
CA LEU A 478 -11.93 -9.67 -29.34
C LEU A 478 -13.17 -9.59 -28.40
N ARG A 479 -13.87 -8.45 -28.39
CA ARG A 479 -15.10 -8.28 -27.59
C ARG A 479 -16.24 -9.17 -28.06
N LYS A 480 -16.34 -9.41 -29.35
CA LYS A 480 -17.32 -10.34 -29.91
C LYS A 480 -17.03 -11.80 -29.53
N MET A 481 -15.76 -12.22 -29.50
CA MET A 481 -15.33 -13.57 -29.18
C MET A 481 -15.35 -13.86 -27.67
N PHE A 482 -14.86 -12.93 -26.86
CA PHE A 482 -14.61 -13.15 -25.43
C PHE A 482 -15.49 -12.29 -24.50
N GLY A 483 -16.42 -11.52 -25.07
CA GLY A 483 -17.35 -10.69 -24.31
C GLY A 483 -16.92 -9.23 -24.13
N THR A 484 -17.90 -8.40 -23.73
CA THR A 484 -17.72 -6.94 -23.60
C THR A 484 -16.78 -6.51 -22.48
N GLY A 485 -16.38 -7.44 -21.60
CA GLY A 485 -15.37 -7.21 -20.56
C GLY A 485 -13.93 -7.13 -21.08
N VAL A 486 -13.67 -7.46 -22.36
CA VAL A 486 -12.35 -7.27 -22.95
C VAL A 486 -12.09 -5.79 -23.17
N GLU A 487 -10.96 -5.33 -22.65
CA GLU A 487 -10.54 -3.92 -22.67
C GLU A 487 -9.09 -3.78 -23.12
N GLN A 488 -8.80 -2.70 -23.79
CA GLN A 488 -7.42 -2.30 -24.09
C GLN A 488 -6.69 -1.91 -22.79
N LYS A 489 -5.54 -2.53 -22.56
CA LYS A 489 -4.64 -2.19 -21.43
C LYS A 489 -3.37 -1.46 -21.88
N GLY A 490 -3.12 -1.40 -23.18
CA GLY A 490 -2.02 -0.64 -23.78
C GLY A 490 -1.95 -0.86 -25.29
N SER A 491 -1.37 0.10 -26.01
CA SER A 491 -1.05 -0.02 -27.42
C SER A 491 0.22 0.72 -27.78
N ASN A 492 0.87 0.28 -28.86
CA ASN A 492 1.98 0.98 -29.50
C ASN A 492 1.94 0.66 -30.99
N ILE A 493 1.73 1.70 -31.79
CA ILE A 493 1.55 1.62 -33.23
C ILE A 493 2.67 2.40 -33.91
N THR A 494 3.42 1.72 -34.78
CA THR A 494 4.47 2.28 -35.64
C THR A 494 4.11 1.94 -37.09
N PRO A 495 4.70 2.60 -38.11
CA PRO A 495 4.40 2.29 -39.49
C PRO A 495 4.58 0.82 -39.89
N GLU A 496 5.43 0.08 -39.17
CA GLU A 496 5.76 -1.32 -39.45
C GLU A 496 4.85 -2.31 -38.77
N ARG A 497 4.22 -1.93 -37.62
CA ARG A 497 3.44 -2.86 -36.82
C ARG A 497 2.55 -2.18 -35.78
N LEU A 498 1.52 -2.89 -35.35
CA LEU A 498 0.83 -2.60 -34.10
C LEU A 498 1.23 -3.59 -32.98
N ARG A 499 1.23 -3.12 -31.74
CA ARG A 499 1.23 -3.90 -30.52
C ARG A 499 0.00 -3.53 -29.72
N PHE A 500 -0.75 -4.51 -29.25
CA PHE A 500 -1.98 -4.32 -28.51
C PHE A 500 -2.01 -5.22 -27.28
N ASP A 501 -2.19 -4.64 -26.10
CA ASP A 501 -2.27 -5.32 -24.82
C ASP A 501 -3.74 -5.28 -24.33
N PHE A 502 -4.30 -6.42 -23.94
CA PHE A 502 -5.70 -6.55 -23.52
C PHE A 502 -5.85 -7.60 -22.42
N ASN A 503 -6.92 -7.51 -21.62
CA ASN A 503 -7.21 -8.48 -20.59
C ASN A 503 -7.84 -9.75 -21.20
N LEU A 504 -7.20 -10.89 -20.93
CA LEU A 504 -7.71 -12.23 -21.22
C LEU A 504 -7.01 -13.19 -20.25
N ASP A 505 -7.76 -14.12 -19.68
CA ASP A 505 -7.31 -15.01 -18.61
C ASP A 505 -6.53 -16.24 -19.11
N HIS A 506 -6.60 -16.54 -20.41
CA HIS A 506 -5.93 -17.66 -21.04
C HIS A 506 -5.08 -17.24 -22.25
N LYS A 507 -4.22 -18.14 -22.71
CA LYS A 507 -3.48 -17.99 -23.97
C LYS A 507 -4.44 -18.29 -25.13
N MET A 508 -4.47 -17.41 -26.14
CA MET A 508 -5.28 -17.66 -27.34
C MET A 508 -4.80 -18.91 -28.08
N THR A 509 -5.76 -19.71 -28.49
CA THR A 509 -5.49 -20.89 -29.34
C THR A 509 -5.22 -20.47 -30.79
N PRO A 510 -4.59 -21.33 -31.61
CA PRO A 510 -4.41 -21.05 -33.03
C PRO A 510 -5.72 -20.78 -33.76
N GLU A 511 -6.81 -21.47 -33.37
CA GLU A 511 -8.15 -21.32 -33.92
C GLU A 511 -8.74 -19.94 -33.58
N GLU A 512 -8.59 -19.47 -32.32
CA GLU A 512 -9.03 -18.14 -31.89
C GLU A 512 -8.25 -17.03 -32.60
N ILE A 513 -6.95 -17.22 -32.81
CA ILE A 513 -6.12 -16.28 -33.59
C ILE A 513 -6.60 -16.21 -35.04
N ALA A 514 -6.85 -17.35 -35.67
CA ALA A 514 -7.33 -17.40 -37.03
C ALA A 514 -8.75 -16.80 -37.17
N GLU A 515 -9.64 -17.02 -36.18
CA GLU A 515 -10.97 -16.41 -36.15
C GLU A 515 -10.89 -14.88 -36.04
N LEU A 516 -10.00 -14.35 -35.18
CA LEU A 516 -9.77 -12.92 -35.05
C LEU A 516 -9.22 -12.30 -36.32
N GLU A 517 -8.22 -12.94 -36.96
CA GLU A 517 -7.69 -12.50 -38.27
C GLU A 517 -8.80 -12.49 -39.35
N ALA A 518 -9.60 -13.55 -39.43
CA ALA A 518 -10.72 -13.63 -40.37
C ALA A 518 -11.76 -12.52 -40.12
N PHE A 519 -12.05 -12.20 -38.84
CA PHE A 519 -12.97 -11.12 -38.50
C PHE A 519 -12.47 -9.76 -39.00
N VAL A 520 -11.18 -9.44 -38.75
CA VAL A 520 -10.59 -8.16 -39.17
C VAL A 520 -10.54 -8.07 -40.70
N ASN A 521 -10.11 -9.15 -41.38
CA ASN A 521 -10.00 -9.16 -42.83
C ASN A 521 -11.40 -9.09 -43.51
N ALA A 522 -12.42 -9.73 -42.96
CA ALA A 522 -13.78 -9.58 -43.44
C ALA A 522 -14.29 -8.12 -43.38
N ALA A 523 -13.94 -7.37 -42.33
CA ALA A 523 -14.26 -5.94 -42.24
C ALA A 523 -13.48 -5.11 -43.27
N ILE A 524 -12.24 -5.48 -43.57
CA ILE A 524 -11.40 -4.86 -44.60
C ILE A 524 -12.02 -5.10 -46.01
N GLU A 525 -12.38 -6.32 -46.33
CA GLU A 525 -12.99 -6.71 -47.62
C GLU A 525 -14.30 -5.98 -47.90
N ARG A 526 -15.08 -5.67 -46.85
CA ARG A 526 -16.33 -4.91 -46.95
C ARG A 526 -16.14 -3.45 -47.32
N LYS A 527 -14.93 -2.92 -47.29
CA LYS A 527 -14.58 -1.53 -47.63
C LYS A 527 -15.50 -0.49 -46.94
N ILE A 528 -15.64 -0.60 -45.65
CA ILE A 528 -16.54 0.20 -44.83
C ILE A 528 -15.96 1.61 -44.62
N ASP A 529 -16.76 2.65 -44.80
CA ASP A 529 -16.36 4.02 -44.47
C ASP A 529 -16.20 4.21 -42.97
N VAL A 530 -15.13 4.89 -42.58
CA VAL A 530 -14.84 5.23 -41.18
C VAL A 530 -15.30 6.68 -40.95
N VAL A 531 -16.41 6.84 -40.27
CA VAL A 531 -17.04 8.12 -40.01
C VAL A 531 -16.69 8.61 -38.61
N SER A 532 -16.41 9.91 -38.46
CA SER A 532 -16.19 10.53 -37.15
C SER A 532 -17.18 11.67 -36.90
N GLU A 533 -17.66 11.75 -35.68
CA GLU A 533 -18.54 12.81 -35.20
C GLU A 533 -18.13 13.25 -33.78
N GLU A 534 -18.48 14.47 -33.40
CA GLU A 534 -18.28 14.97 -32.03
C GLU A 534 -19.64 14.98 -31.32
N LEU A 535 -19.72 14.27 -30.20
CA LEU A 535 -20.95 14.12 -29.41
C LEU A 535 -20.66 14.39 -27.93
N PRO A 536 -21.67 14.85 -27.16
CA PRO A 536 -21.58 14.79 -25.69
C PRO A 536 -21.35 13.35 -25.23
N ILE A 537 -20.53 13.18 -24.17
CA ILE A 537 -20.14 11.84 -23.66
C ILE A 537 -21.35 10.96 -23.34
N GLU A 538 -22.43 11.56 -22.81
CA GLU A 538 -23.67 10.86 -22.47
C GLU A 538 -24.38 10.33 -23.74
N GLU A 539 -24.40 11.14 -24.78
CA GLU A 539 -25.00 10.75 -26.05
C GLU A 539 -24.17 9.67 -26.76
N ALA A 540 -22.84 9.83 -26.78
CA ALA A 540 -21.93 8.83 -27.31
C ALA A 540 -22.11 7.47 -26.61
N THR A 541 -22.19 7.47 -25.28
CA THR A 541 -22.41 6.27 -24.46
C THR A 541 -23.79 5.66 -24.70
N ALA A 542 -24.83 6.48 -24.77
CA ALA A 542 -26.20 6.03 -25.05
C ALA A 542 -26.32 5.37 -26.44
N GLN A 543 -25.51 5.79 -27.40
CA GLN A 543 -25.40 5.19 -28.73
C GLN A 543 -24.50 3.94 -28.77
N GLY A 544 -24.01 3.47 -27.61
CA GLY A 544 -23.18 2.27 -27.49
C GLY A 544 -21.70 2.47 -27.82
N ALA A 545 -21.23 3.71 -27.92
CA ALA A 545 -19.79 3.98 -28.06
C ALA A 545 -19.04 3.61 -26.77
N TYR A 546 -17.89 2.96 -26.92
CA TYR A 546 -17.02 2.57 -25.80
C TYR A 546 -15.58 3.10 -25.99
N GLY A 547 -14.78 3.10 -24.92
CA GLY A 547 -13.41 3.57 -24.96
C GLY A 547 -12.89 3.90 -23.56
N ILE A 548 -11.60 4.29 -23.44
CA ILE A 548 -10.99 4.70 -22.17
C ILE A 548 -11.06 6.21 -22.06
N PHE A 549 -11.81 6.75 -21.07
CA PHE A 549 -11.98 8.20 -20.89
C PHE A 549 -11.87 8.67 -19.45
N ASN A 550 -11.23 9.84 -19.31
CA ASN A 550 -11.38 10.75 -18.18
C ASN A 550 -12.27 11.97 -18.56
N ALA A 551 -13.31 11.76 -19.38
CA ALA A 551 -14.24 12.82 -19.75
C ALA A 551 -15.26 13.04 -18.64
N LYS A 552 -15.55 14.30 -18.34
CA LYS A 552 -16.58 14.69 -17.37
C LYS A 552 -17.94 14.78 -18.07
N PRO A 553 -19.05 14.67 -17.31
CA PRO A 553 -20.38 14.94 -17.87
C PRO A 553 -20.42 16.27 -18.60
N GLY A 554 -20.95 16.26 -19.84
CA GLY A 554 -21.04 17.44 -20.70
C GLY A 554 -19.84 17.66 -21.63
N ASP A 555 -18.73 16.93 -21.48
CA ASP A 555 -17.61 17.04 -22.39
C ASP A 555 -17.95 16.50 -23.79
N LEU A 556 -17.50 17.21 -24.83
CA LEU A 556 -17.57 16.73 -26.20
C LEU A 556 -16.45 15.72 -26.46
N VAL A 557 -16.83 14.54 -26.98
CA VAL A 557 -15.89 13.47 -27.33
C VAL A 557 -16.00 13.12 -28.81
N LYS A 558 -14.86 12.79 -29.41
CA LYS A 558 -14.82 12.35 -30.80
C LYS A 558 -15.11 10.86 -30.90
N VAL A 559 -16.13 10.48 -31.63
CA VAL A 559 -16.58 9.10 -31.84
C VAL A 559 -16.26 8.67 -33.27
N TYR A 560 -15.62 7.52 -33.43
CA TYR A 560 -15.42 6.87 -34.72
C TYR A 560 -16.35 5.69 -34.85
N THR A 561 -17.05 5.63 -35.99
CA THR A 561 -17.99 4.55 -36.35
C THR A 561 -17.48 3.83 -37.59
N ILE A 562 -17.38 2.51 -37.54
CA ILE A 562 -16.97 1.63 -38.66
C ILE A 562 -18.17 0.74 -38.99
N GLY A 563 -19.16 1.31 -39.66
CA GLY A 563 -20.41 0.64 -40.01
C GLY A 563 -21.09 -0.01 -38.80
N ASP A 564 -21.38 -1.29 -38.94
CA ASP A 564 -21.91 -2.17 -37.88
C ASP A 564 -20.83 -2.95 -37.09
N VAL A 565 -19.56 -2.71 -37.40
CA VAL A 565 -18.44 -3.46 -36.84
C VAL A 565 -17.99 -2.85 -35.50
N ASP A 566 -17.87 -1.51 -35.45
CA ASP A 566 -17.30 -0.86 -34.28
C ASP A 566 -17.80 0.58 -34.09
N LYS A 567 -17.94 1.00 -32.83
CA LYS A 567 -18.19 2.38 -32.46
C LYS A 567 -17.39 2.72 -31.22
N GLN A 568 -16.32 3.51 -31.39
CA GLN A 568 -15.40 3.85 -30.29
C GLN A 568 -15.17 5.34 -30.19
N ILE A 569 -15.03 5.78 -28.93
CA ILE A 569 -14.59 7.14 -28.63
C ILE A 569 -13.06 7.16 -28.75
N CYS A 570 -12.48 7.97 -29.60
CA CYS A 570 -11.05 8.03 -29.83
C CYS A 570 -10.59 9.41 -30.37
N GLY A 571 -9.44 9.90 -29.87
CA GLY A 571 -8.86 11.17 -30.30
C GLY A 571 -7.77 11.06 -31.36
N GLY A 572 -7.40 9.83 -31.79
CA GLY A 572 -6.34 9.61 -32.79
C GLY A 572 -6.84 9.66 -34.24
N PRO A 573 -5.93 9.72 -35.24
CA PRO A 573 -6.28 9.65 -36.65
C PRO A 573 -6.66 8.22 -37.06
N HIS A 574 -7.56 8.11 -38.03
CA HIS A 574 -8.02 6.87 -38.61
C HIS A 574 -7.96 6.88 -40.15
N ALA A 575 -7.90 5.72 -40.77
CA ALA A 575 -8.11 5.56 -42.20
C ALA A 575 -9.54 6.01 -42.56
N LYS A 576 -9.75 6.45 -43.80
CA LYS A 576 -11.08 6.88 -44.25
C LYS A 576 -11.99 5.73 -44.61
N ASN A 577 -11.41 4.62 -45.02
CA ASN A 577 -12.14 3.41 -45.42
C ASN A 577 -11.35 2.17 -44.99
N THR A 578 -12.02 1.11 -44.57
CA THR A 578 -11.37 -0.13 -44.12
C THR A 578 -10.62 -0.83 -45.27
N GLY A 579 -11.02 -0.62 -46.52
CA GLY A 579 -10.29 -1.14 -47.70
C GLY A 579 -8.86 -0.63 -47.84
N ASP A 580 -8.54 0.51 -47.25
CA ASP A 580 -7.16 1.07 -47.28
C ASP A 580 -6.18 0.25 -46.41
N LEU A 581 -6.69 -0.64 -45.56
CA LEU A 581 -5.90 -1.50 -44.70
C LEU A 581 -5.26 -2.69 -45.41
N HIS A 582 -5.73 -3.03 -46.59
CA HIS A 582 -5.31 -4.17 -47.45
C HIS A 582 -5.51 -5.53 -46.77
N HIS A 583 -4.51 -6.06 -46.07
CA HIS A 583 -4.63 -7.35 -45.40
C HIS A 583 -3.99 -7.30 -43.99
N PHE A 584 -4.70 -7.83 -42.99
CA PHE A 584 -4.28 -7.85 -41.59
C PHE A 584 -3.75 -9.23 -41.21
N LYS A 585 -2.60 -9.26 -40.50
CA LYS A 585 -1.98 -10.50 -40.03
C LYS A 585 -1.44 -10.37 -38.61
N ILE A 586 -1.77 -11.31 -37.75
CA ILE A 586 -1.21 -11.44 -36.41
C ILE A 586 0.13 -12.17 -36.51
N THR A 587 1.22 -11.51 -36.13
CA THR A 587 2.56 -12.07 -36.18
C THR A 587 2.95 -12.79 -34.90
N LYS A 588 2.37 -12.41 -33.77
CA LYS A 588 2.67 -13.02 -32.46
C LYS A 588 1.57 -12.74 -31.44
N GLU A 589 1.26 -13.76 -30.62
CA GLU A 589 0.49 -13.63 -29.40
C GLU A 589 1.32 -14.13 -28.22
N GLU A 590 1.41 -13.33 -27.14
CA GLU A 590 2.24 -13.64 -25.98
C GLU A 590 1.64 -13.06 -24.68
N SER A 591 2.06 -13.58 -23.53
CA SER A 591 1.72 -12.97 -22.24
C SER A 591 2.52 -11.69 -22.03
N SER A 592 1.87 -10.61 -21.63
CA SER A 592 2.52 -9.34 -21.24
C SER A 592 2.67 -9.24 -19.73
N SER A 593 1.63 -9.61 -18.99
CA SER A 593 1.60 -9.71 -17.53
C SER A 593 0.45 -10.63 -17.11
N SER A 594 0.24 -10.81 -15.81
CA SER A 594 -0.87 -11.65 -15.32
C SER A 594 -2.21 -11.13 -15.79
N GLY A 595 -2.98 -11.98 -16.46
CA GLY A 595 -4.29 -11.63 -17.01
C GLY A 595 -4.24 -10.64 -18.18
N ILE A 596 -3.05 -10.32 -18.72
CA ILE A 596 -2.86 -9.43 -19.88
C ILE A 596 -2.16 -10.20 -20.99
N ARG A 597 -2.83 -10.27 -22.14
CA ARG A 597 -2.29 -10.84 -23.39
C ARG A 597 -1.83 -9.72 -24.30
N ARG A 598 -0.89 -10.02 -25.16
CA ARG A 598 -0.29 -9.10 -26.14
C ARG A 598 -0.38 -9.68 -27.53
N ILE A 599 -0.98 -8.94 -28.45
CA ILE A 599 -0.95 -9.22 -29.87
C ILE A 599 0.01 -8.25 -30.57
N LYS A 600 0.82 -8.78 -31.49
CA LYS A 600 1.57 -8.01 -32.50
C LYS A 600 1.01 -8.36 -33.86
N ALA A 601 0.68 -7.35 -34.66
CA ALA A 601 0.14 -7.53 -36.00
C ALA A 601 0.69 -6.48 -36.98
N ILE A 602 0.53 -6.79 -38.27
CA ILE A 602 0.96 -5.98 -39.39
C ILE A 602 -0.17 -5.84 -40.41
N LEU A 603 -0.04 -4.86 -41.29
CA LEU A 603 -0.82 -4.75 -42.53
C LEU A 603 0.13 -5.01 -43.71
N ASP A 604 -0.27 -5.91 -44.62
CA ASP A 604 0.48 -6.29 -45.82
C ASP A 604 -0.09 -5.61 -47.05
#